data_a45190e096b28a81ea5c593d49bf0947
#
_entry.id   a45190e096b28a81ea5c593d49bf0947
#
_cell.length_a   1.000
_cell.length_b   1.000
_cell.length_c   1.000
_cell.angle_alpha   90.00
_cell.angle_beta   90.00
_cell.angle_gamma   90.00
#
_symmetry.space_group_name_H-M   'P 1'
#
loop_
_entity.id
_entity.type
_entity.pdbx_description
1 polymer ?
#
loop_
_entity_poly.entity_id
_entity_poly.type
_entity_poly.pdbx_seq_one_letter_code
_entity_poly.pdbx_strand_id
1 'polypeptide(L)'
;MTRRSWIHATVASLLLGLVVAAASASMPGDRRPVRLSSPRLAPLPEAQWTDVHKAIVAKYAPNGRPGNALRTLLHIPDLADNLMSFQAYQMNGSTLALRHREILILRTSWLLNNDSLWSEHVTIARAAGLSTGEIHRVAEGPDAKGWSPFESTLLRLADQLFRNAFVNDALYKALTAEYDLHHTMDAIMTVNNFTTLGLLYNALGIQPDGWNPDRIPQDVPYRVVVPNREPALAVARVDPVPGTGLAVGRTFDRHPALAAARRGSNYVNRQSKLDARFRELMILRTGWNCRSEYEWAQHVGTVGRAREMGMPVENIARGPDAPGWNATERALLTAADELFGDSSVSTSTWASLVARLGEVDVVNAIISAANYRQVSMALNAFGVQLEPGDERFPAIGSRQ
;
A
#
# COMPACT_ATOMS: atom_id res chain seq x y z
N MET A 1 14.60 -16.42 -84.91
CA MET A 1 13.96 -15.30 -84.19
C MET A 1 13.28 -15.87 -83.03
N THR A 2 13.92 -15.91 -81.85
CA THR A 2 13.39 -16.45 -80.63
C THR A 2 13.58 -15.43 -79.49
N ARG A 3 12.53 -14.85 -78.98
CA ARG A 3 12.54 -13.95 -77.82
C ARG A 3 12.64 -14.77 -76.54
N ARG A 4 13.66 -14.55 -75.72
CA ARG A 4 13.75 -15.01 -74.36
C ARG A 4 13.13 -13.98 -73.43
N SER A 5 12.10 -14.39 -72.71
CA SER A 5 11.49 -13.63 -71.59
C SER A 5 12.25 -13.92 -70.31
N TRP A 6 12.67 -12.89 -69.62
CA TRP A 6 13.26 -12.97 -68.26
C TRP A 6 12.12 -12.79 -67.23
N ILE A 7 11.99 -13.79 -66.38
CA ILE A 7 11.07 -13.71 -65.21
C ILE A 7 11.93 -13.22 -64.06
N HIS A 8 11.61 -12.05 -63.53
CA HIS A 8 12.21 -11.55 -62.28
C HIS A 8 11.36 -12.08 -61.12
N ALA A 9 11.96 -12.95 -60.32
CA ALA A 9 11.39 -13.37 -59.04
C ALA A 9 11.78 -12.37 -57.97
N THR A 10 10.79 -11.61 -57.47
CA THR A 10 10.96 -10.70 -56.33
C THR A 10 10.73 -11.50 -55.08
N VAL A 11 11.78 -11.72 -54.29
CA VAL A 11 11.69 -12.32 -52.94
C VAL A 11 11.32 -11.19 -51.98
N ALA A 12 10.06 -11.21 -51.51
CA ALA A 12 9.60 -10.33 -50.44
C ALA A 12 9.94 -10.99 -49.09
N SER A 13 10.96 -10.46 -48.44
CA SER A 13 11.29 -10.84 -47.04
C SER A 13 10.28 -10.18 -46.08
N LEU A 14 9.34 -10.95 -45.54
CA LEU A 14 8.51 -10.54 -44.42
C LEU A 14 9.35 -10.61 -43.12
N LEU A 15 9.83 -9.47 -42.67
CA LEU A 15 10.31 -9.30 -41.30
C LEU A 15 9.08 -9.20 -40.35
N LEU A 16 8.72 -10.32 -39.73
CA LEU A 16 7.83 -10.30 -38.57
C LEU A 16 8.61 -9.70 -37.38
N GLY A 17 8.43 -8.41 -37.16
CA GLY A 17 8.85 -7.77 -35.91
C GLY A 17 7.97 -8.25 -34.77
N LEU A 18 8.48 -9.15 -33.93
CA LEU A 18 7.89 -9.42 -32.61
C LEU A 18 8.05 -8.14 -31.77
N VAL A 19 7.02 -7.33 -31.70
CA VAL A 19 6.89 -6.30 -30.65
C VAL A 19 6.56 -7.06 -29.37
N VAL A 20 7.56 -7.38 -28.57
CA VAL A 20 7.35 -7.77 -27.18
C VAL A 20 6.89 -6.52 -26.45
N ALA A 21 5.59 -6.37 -26.31
CA ALA A 21 5.01 -5.36 -25.42
C ALA A 21 5.45 -5.70 -23.99
N ALA A 22 6.45 -4.99 -23.49
CA ALA A 22 6.74 -5.01 -22.06
C ALA A 22 5.46 -4.59 -21.33
N ALA A 23 4.85 -5.51 -20.60
CA ALA A 23 3.70 -5.24 -19.78
C ALA A 23 4.14 -4.25 -18.69
N SER A 24 3.92 -2.97 -18.93
CA SER A 24 4.07 -1.94 -17.89
C SER A 24 3.07 -2.28 -16.79
N ALA A 25 3.54 -2.44 -15.55
CA ALA A 25 2.65 -2.57 -14.42
C ALA A 25 1.67 -1.38 -14.43
N SER A 26 0.37 -1.66 -14.35
CA SER A 26 -0.64 -0.60 -14.30
C SER A 26 -0.41 0.28 -13.07
N MET A 27 -0.67 1.58 -13.22
CA MET A 27 -0.58 2.49 -12.07
C MET A 27 -1.82 2.35 -11.18
N PRO A 28 -1.69 2.51 -9.84
CA PRO A 28 -2.84 2.52 -8.95
C PRO A 28 -3.92 3.50 -9.43
N GLY A 29 -5.17 3.07 -9.46
CA GLY A 29 -6.31 3.88 -9.89
C GLY A 29 -6.60 3.89 -11.39
N ASP A 30 -5.84 3.15 -12.23
CA ASP A 30 -6.17 3.00 -13.65
C ASP A 30 -7.41 2.13 -13.86
N ARG A 31 -7.64 1.19 -12.97
CA ARG A 31 -8.82 0.32 -12.97
C ARG A 31 -9.29 0.04 -11.54
N ARG A 32 -10.57 -0.27 -11.40
CA ARG A 32 -11.13 -0.67 -10.10
C ARG A 32 -10.47 -1.99 -9.65
N PRO A 33 -9.90 -2.06 -8.44
CA PRO A 33 -9.36 -3.30 -7.90
C PRO A 33 -10.38 -4.43 -7.86
N VAL A 34 -9.94 -5.66 -8.12
CA VAL A 34 -10.81 -6.84 -8.09
C VAL A 34 -11.09 -7.23 -6.63
N ARG A 35 -12.37 -7.50 -6.33
CA ARG A 35 -12.80 -8.11 -5.07
C ARG A 35 -12.92 -9.62 -5.22
N LEU A 36 -12.44 -10.33 -4.21
CA LEU A 36 -12.71 -11.76 -4.08
C LEU A 36 -14.09 -11.95 -3.46
N SER A 37 -14.86 -12.89 -4.00
CA SER A 37 -16.21 -13.22 -3.50
C SER A 37 -16.20 -14.16 -2.29
N SER A 38 -15.03 -14.72 -1.95
CA SER A 38 -14.83 -15.61 -0.80
C SER A 38 -13.43 -15.40 -0.22
N PRO A 39 -13.23 -15.66 1.07
CA PRO A 39 -11.92 -15.52 1.68
C PRO A 39 -10.97 -16.61 1.18
N ARG A 40 -9.71 -16.24 0.96
CA ARG A 40 -8.59 -17.16 0.78
C ARG A 40 -8.13 -17.76 2.10
N LEU A 41 -8.19 -16.94 3.15
CA LEU A 41 -7.94 -17.34 4.53
C LEU A 41 -9.23 -17.07 5.32
N ALA A 42 -9.94 -18.13 5.72
CA ALA A 42 -11.22 -18.00 6.41
C ALA A 42 -11.04 -17.41 7.82
N PRO A 43 -12.03 -16.65 8.34
CA PRO A 43 -11.99 -16.20 9.73
C PRO A 43 -11.85 -17.38 10.70
N LEU A 44 -10.89 -17.32 11.63
CA LEU A 44 -10.61 -18.38 12.58
C LEU A 44 -11.84 -18.66 13.45
N PRO A 45 -12.39 -19.90 13.45
CA PRO A 45 -13.55 -20.25 14.27
C PRO A 45 -13.24 -20.11 15.78
N GLU A 46 -14.20 -19.64 16.56
CA GLU A 46 -14.02 -19.46 18.01
C GLU A 46 -13.61 -20.76 18.74
N ALA A 47 -14.10 -21.90 18.27
CA ALA A 47 -13.73 -23.20 18.82
C ALA A 47 -12.22 -23.54 18.70
N GLN A 48 -11.50 -22.81 17.86
CA GLN A 48 -10.03 -22.96 17.66
C GLN A 48 -9.23 -21.90 18.43
N TRP A 49 -9.89 -21.01 19.18
CA TRP A 49 -9.18 -19.94 19.88
C TRP A 49 -8.41 -20.45 21.09
N THR A 50 -7.14 -20.17 21.11
CA THR A 50 -6.27 -20.30 22.29
C THR A 50 -6.47 -19.13 23.25
N ASP A 51 -5.83 -19.18 24.42
CA ASP A 51 -5.90 -18.06 25.37
C ASP A 51 -5.25 -16.78 24.81
N VAL A 52 -4.23 -16.89 23.94
CA VAL A 52 -3.64 -15.76 23.23
C VAL A 52 -4.68 -15.10 22.31
N HIS A 53 -5.44 -15.88 21.54
CA HIS A 53 -6.50 -15.36 20.68
C HIS A 53 -7.59 -14.65 21.49
N LYS A 54 -8.03 -15.25 22.61
CA LYS A 54 -9.02 -14.65 23.51
C LYS A 54 -8.54 -13.34 24.10
N ALA A 55 -7.26 -13.26 24.50
CA ALA A 55 -6.67 -12.02 25.01
C ALA A 55 -6.65 -10.91 23.96
N ILE A 56 -6.32 -11.22 22.70
CA ILE A 56 -6.35 -10.26 21.59
C ILE A 56 -7.79 -9.79 21.34
N VAL A 57 -8.74 -10.71 21.29
CA VAL A 57 -10.16 -10.37 21.10
C VAL A 57 -10.67 -9.49 22.24
N ALA A 58 -10.37 -9.83 23.50
CA ALA A 58 -10.76 -9.02 24.65
C ALA A 58 -10.20 -7.59 24.59
N LYS A 59 -8.98 -7.43 24.04
CA LYS A 59 -8.33 -6.14 23.90
C LYS A 59 -8.92 -5.27 22.79
N TYR A 60 -9.25 -5.85 21.63
CA TYR A 60 -9.63 -5.09 20.42
C TYR A 60 -11.12 -5.20 20.04
N ALA A 61 -11.84 -6.15 20.59
CA ALA A 61 -13.29 -6.31 20.45
C ALA A 61 -13.95 -6.52 21.83
N PRO A 62 -13.87 -5.52 22.74
CA PRO A 62 -14.34 -5.68 24.13
C PRO A 62 -15.85 -5.94 24.24
N ASN A 63 -16.62 -5.70 23.18
CA ASN A 63 -18.03 -6.06 23.06
C ASN A 63 -18.26 -7.58 22.82
N GLY A 64 -17.18 -8.38 22.74
CA GLY A 64 -17.23 -9.81 22.48
C GLY A 64 -17.59 -10.18 21.04
N ARG A 65 -17.61 -9.23 20.11
CA ARG A 65 -18.03 -9.45 18.72
C ARG A 65 -16.93 -9.05 17.71
N PRO A 66 -15.85 -9.86 17.61
CA PRO A 66 -14.78 -9.58 16.66
C PRO A 66 -15.26 -9.77 15.22
N GLY A 67 -14.93 -8.82 14.36
CA GLY A 67 -15.23 -8.87 12.93
C GLY A 67 -14.39 -9.91 12.18
N ASN A 68 -14.77 -10.18 10.94
CA ASN A 68 -14.09 -11.12 10.06
C ASN A 68 -12.61 -10.75 9.89
N ALA A 69 -12.28 -9.46 9.82
CA ALA A 69 -10.91 -9.00 9.70
C ALA A 69 -10.05 -9.45 10.88
N LEU A 70 -10.45 -9.13 12.12
CA LEU A 70 -9.71 -9.56 13.30
C LEU A 70 -9.61 -11.08 13.38
N ARG A 71 -10.72 -11.79 13.17
CA ARG A 71 -10.76 -13.27 13.20
C ARG A 71 -9.84 -13.89 12.15
N THR A 72 -9.73 -13.31 10.96
CA THR A 72 -8.78 -13.78 9.93
C THR A 72 -7.34 -13.53 10.36
N LEU A 73 -7.04 -12.36 10.93
CA LEU A 73 -5.70 -12.03 11.40
C LEU A 73 -5.25 -12.88 12.58
N LEU A 74 -6.16 -13.46 13.37
CA LEU A 74 -5.82 -14.38 14.47
C LEU A 74 -5.05 -15.64 14.01
N HIS A 75 -5.05 -16.00 12.73
CA HIS A 75 -4.14 -17.04 12.22
C HIS A 75 -2.65 -16.73 12.47
N ILE A 76 -2.31 -15.44 12.67
CA ILE A 76 -0.99 -14.96 13.04
C ILE A 76 -1.17 -13.95 14.20
N PRO A 77 -1.22 -14.41 15.46
CA PRO A 77 -1.58 -13.57 16.61
C PRO A 77 -0.70 -12.34 16.78
N ASP A 78 0.61 -12.47 16.58
CA ASP A 78 1.56 -11.34 16.66
C ASP A 78 1.27 -10.28 15.58
N LEU A 79 0.86 -10.67 14.39
CA LEU A 79 0.44 -9.75 13.32
C LEU A 79 -0.87 -9.07 13.69
N ALA A 80 -1.83 -9.83 14.22
CA ALA A 80 -3.13 -9.29 14.65
C ALA A 80 -2.93 -8.21 15.74
N ASP A 81 -2.21 -8.52 16.82
CA ASP A 81 -1.95 -7.56 17.90
C ASP A 81 -1.22 -6.31 17.41
N ASN A 82 -0.24 -6.49 16.53
CA ASN A 82 0.56 -5.41 15.97
C ASN A 82 -0.28 -4.44 15.11
N LEU A 83 -1.04 -4.96 14.14
CA LEU A 83 -1.89 -4.15 13.27
C LEU A 83 -3.00 -3.45 14.05
N MET A 84 -3.68 -4.19 14.95
CA MET A 84 -4.75 -3.62 15.77
C MET A 84 -4.24 -2.57 16.76
N SER A 85 -3.03 -2.70 17.26
CA SER A 85 -2.41 -1.70 18.13
C SER A 85 -2.21 -0.35 17.42
N PHE A 86 -1.71 -0.38 16.19
CA PHE A 86 -1.56 0.84 15.40
C PHE A 86 -2.91 1.42 14.96
N GLN A 87 -3.85 0.56 14.58
CA GLN A 87 -5.22 0.98 14.28
C GLN A 87 -5.88 1.63 15.50
N ALA A 88 -5.69 1.10 16.71
CA ALA A 88 -6.19 1.70 17.94
C ALA A 88 -5.66 3.12 18.17
N TYR A 89 -4.38 3.37 17.84
CA TYR A 89 -3.85 4.73 17.85
C TYR A 89 -4.57 5.62 16.82
N GLN A 90 -4.73 5.15 15.58
CA GLN A 90 -5.43 5.91 14.52
C GLN A 90 -6.86 6.27 14.93
N MET A 91 -7.54 5.36 15.63
CA MET A 91 -8.95 5.56 16.03
C MET A 91 -9.11 6.42 17.29
N ASN A 92 -8.15 6.38 18.23
CA ASN A 92 -8.35 6.95 19.56
C ASN A 92 -7.25 7.94 20.00
N GLY A 93 -6.08 7.90 19.36
CA GLY A 93 -4.89 8.72 19.70
C GLY A 93 -4.52 9.76 18.65
N SER A 94 -5.12 9.69 17.47
CA SER A 94 -4.88 10.65 16.38
C SER A 94 -5.44 12.04 16.73
N THR A 95 -4.76 13.07 16.23
CA THR A 95 -5.17 14.48 16.41
C THR A 95 -6.37 14.88 15.53
N LEU A 96 -6.72 14.04 14.55
CA LEU A 96 -7.75 14.37 13.56
C LEU A 96 -9.15 14.45 14.17
N ALA A 97 -9.91 15.48 13.77
CA ALA A 97 -11.34 15.49 13.98
C ALA A 97 -11.97 14.23 13.36
N LEU A 98 -12.91 13.62 14.09
CA LEU A 98 -13.54 12.36 13.70
C LEU A 98 -14.08 12.38 12.25
N ARG A 99 -14.77 13.47 11.88
CA ARG A 99 -15.32 13.67 10.54
C ARG A 99 -14.23 13.65 9.46
N HIS A 100 -13.13 14.36 9.65
CA HIS A 100 -12.02 14.41 8.69
C HIS A 100 -11.32 13.06 8.56
N ARG A 101 -11.14 12.36 9.68
CA ARG A 101 -10.57 11.01 9.69
C ARG A 101 -11.43 10.05 8.88
N GLU A 102 -12.74 10.05 9.08
CA GLU A 102 -13.64 9.15 8.36
C GLU A 102 -13.74 9.47 6.86
N ILE A 103 -13.65 10.74 6.46
CA ILE A 103 -13.55 11.14 5.04
C ILE A 103 -12.30 10.50 4.39
N LEU A 104 -11.14 10.56 5.07
CA LEU A 104 -9.89 9.96 4.57
C LEU A 104 -10.01 8.43 4.48
N ILE A 105 -10.57 7.79 5.51
CA ILE A 105 -10.70 6.32 5.57
C ILE A 105 -11.68 5.81 4.51
N LEU A 106 -12.85 6.43 4.40
CA LEU A 106 -13.84 6.04 3.39
C LEU A 106 -13.31 6.26 1.98
N ARG A 107 -12.62 7.40 1.70
CA ARG A 107 -12.01 7.60 0.38
C ARG A 107 -10.97 6.52 0.08
N THR A 108 -10.11 6.21 1.03
CA THR A 108 -9.10 5.14 0.90
C THR A 108 -9.75 3.77 0.66
N SER A 109 -10.82 3.47 1.39
CA SER A 109 -11.59 2.22 1.21
C SER A 109 -12.21 2.10 -0.18
N TRP A 110 -12.74 3.22 -0.71
CA TRP A 110 -13.27 3.29 -2.08
C TRP A 110 -12.18 3.09 -3.13
N LEU A 111 -11.03 3.76 -2.96
CA LEU A 111 -9.87 3.62 -3.86
C LEU A 111 -9.37 2.18 -3.94
N LEU A 112 -9.35 1.48 -2.80
CA LEU A 112 -8.99 0.06 -2.69
C LEU A 112 -10.11 -0.89 -3.14
N ASN A 113 -11.31 -0.36 -3.42
CA ASN A 113 -12.51 -1.15 -3.65
C ASN A 113 -12.75 -2.20 -2.56
N ASN A 114 -12.53 -1.84 -1.29
CA ASN A 114 -12.61 -2.74 -0.13
C ASN A 114 -13.90 -2.55 0.66
N ASP A 115 -14.86 -3.45 0.47
CA ASP A 115 -16.17 -3.40 1.14
C ASP A 115 -16.07 -3.65 2.65
N SER A 116 -15.09 -4.41 3.14
CA SER A 116 -14.93 -4.68 4.56
C SER A 116 -14.60 -3.40 5.32
N LEU A 117 -13.57 -2.66 4.87
CA LEU A 117 -13.23 -1.36 5.45
C LEU A 117 -14.35 -0.34 5.28
N TRP A 118 -14.93 -0.27 4.08
CA TRP A 118 -16.03 0.66 3.81
C TRP A 118 -17.20 0.46 4.76
N SER A 119 -17.72 -0.76 4.84
CA SER A 119 -18.92 -1.06 5.65
C SER A 119 -18.74 -0.80 7.14
N GLU A 120 -17.55 -1.08 7.66
CA GLU A 120 -17.17 -0.80 9.05
C GLU A 120 -17.16 0.72 9.32
N HIS A 121 -16.50 1.47 8.43
CA HIS A 121 -16.31 2.90 8.61
C HIS A 121 -17.54 3.75 8.26
N VAL A 122 -18.48 3.27 7.45
CA VAL A 122 -19.77 3.96 7.24
C VAL A 122 -20.54 4.14 8.54
N THR A 123 -20.53 3.14 9.43
CA THR A 123 -21.17 3.25 10.73
C THR A 123 -20.52 4.35 11.59
N ILE A 124 -19.20 4.40 11.60
CA ILE A 124 -18.44 5.40 12.36
C ILE A 124 -18.61 6.79 11.73
N ALA A 125 -18.62 6.88 10.42
CA ALA A 125 -18.81 8.13 9.68
C ALA A 125 -20.18 8.77 9.97
N ARG A 126 -21.24 7.96 10.05
CA ARG A 126 -22.56 8.45 10.49
C ARG A 126 -22.53 9.00 11.91
N ALA A 127 -21.85 8.31 12.83
CA ALA A 127 -21.65 8.81 14.19
C ALA A 127 -20.79 10.08 14.24
N ALA A 128 -19.90 10.27 13.26
CA ALA A 128 -19.11 11.48 13.06
C ALA A 128 -19.89 12.63 12.38
N GLY A 129 -21.19 12.44 12.10
CA GLY A 129 -22.07 13.44 11.51
C GLY A 129 -22.07 13.51 9.97
N LEU A 130 -21.48 12.52 9.26
CA LEU A 130 -21.64 12.43 7.82
C LEU A 130 -23.04 11.89 7.48
N SER A 131 -23.76 12.62 6.65
CA SER A 131 -25.02 12.15 6.07
C SER A 131 -24.78 11.02 5.05
N THR A 132 -25.82 10.25 4.74
CA THR A 132 -25.77 9.23 3.68
C THR A 132 -25.35 9.82 2.33
N GLY A 133 -25.83 11.04 2.03
CA GLY A 133 -25.43 11.74 0.77
C GLY A 133 -23.95 12.12 0.77
N GLU A 134 -23.38 12.52 1.90
CA GLU A 134 -21.96 12.83 2.00
C GLU A 134 -21.09 11.56 1.91
N ILE A 135 -21.53 10.46 2.53
CA ILE A 135 -20.85 9.16 2.43
C ILE A 135 -20.82 8.70 0.96
N HIS A 136 -21.93 8.80 0.23
CA HIS A 136 -21.95 8.52 -1.21
C HIS A 136 -21.01 9.46 -1.98
N ARG A 137 -21.03 10.75 -1.67
CA ARG A 137 -20.19 11.79 -2.28
C ARG A 137 -18.69 11.54 -2.07
N VAL A 138 -18.27 10.85 -1.00
CA VAL A 138 -16.87 10.42 -0.84
C VAL A 138 -16.42 9.56 -2.03
N ALA A 139 -17.30 8.68 -2.52
CA ALA A 139 -17.01 7.87 -3.70
C ALA A 139 -16.90 8.72 -4.98
N GLU A 140 -17.75 9.74 -5.15
CA GLU A 140 -17.68 10.67 -6.28
C GLU A 140 -16.36 11.46 -6.32
N GLY A 141 -15.77 11.74 -5.15
CA GLY A 141 -14.42 12.30 -5.02
C GLY A 141 -14.35 13.79 -4.74
N PRO A 142 -13.14 14.36 -4.86
CA PRO A 142 -12.85 15.71 -4.39
C PRO A 142 -13.54 16.83 -5.16
N ASP A 143 -13.97 16.57 -6.41
CA ASP A 143 -14.61 17.56 -7.29
C ASP A 143 -16.14 17.57 -7.16
N ALA A 144 -16.70 16.68 -6.35
CA ALA A 144 -18.15 16.63 -6.11
C ALA A 144 -18.62 17.89 -5.37
N LYS A 145 -19.76 18.42 -5.79
CA LYS A 145 -20.33 19.64 -5.19
C LYS A 145 -20.78 19.38 -3.75
N GLY A 146 -20.51 20.32 -2.86
CA GLY A 146 -20.96 20.31 -1.46
C GLY A 146 -19.90 19.89 -0.44
N TRP A 147 -18.66 19.66 -0.84
CA TRP A 147 -17.52 19.65 0.07
C TRP A 147 -17.09 21.07 0.42
N SER A 148 -16.62 21.27 1.66
CA SER A 148 -15.82 22.43 1.97
C SER A 148 -14.49 22.38 1.18
N PRO A 149 -13.81 23.51 0.96
CA PRO A 149 -12.50 23.50 0.31
C PRO A 149 -11.50 22.57 0.99
N PHE A 150 -11.55 22.49 2.32
CA PHE A 150 -10.63 21.66 3.09
C PHE A 150 -10.98 20.18 3.00
N GLU A 151 -12.25 19.79 3.05
CA GLU A 151 -12.66 18.39 2.85
C GLU A 151 -12.30 17.89 1.44
N SER A 152 -12.42 18.75 0.42
CA SER A 152 -11.90 18.47 -0.92
C SER A 152 -10.38 18.24 -0.90
N THR A 153 -9.63 19.01 -0.11
CA THR A 153 -8.18 18.83 0.09
C THR A 153 -7.87 17.46 0.71
N LEU A 154 -8.64 17.02 1.71
CA LEU A 154 -8.47 15.70 2.34
C LEU A 154 -8.74 14.56 1.35
N LEU A 155 -9.78 14.65 0.53
CA LEU A 155 -10.06 13.67 -0.53
C LEU A 155 -8.93 13.60 -1.56
N ARG A 156 -8.38 14.77 -1.98
CA ARG A 156 -7.21 14.82 -2.88
C ARG A 156 -5.97 14.22 -2.23
N LEU A 157 -5.80 14.36 -0.91
CA LEU A 157 -4.71 13.73 -0.18
C LEU A 157 -4.76 12.22 -0.32
N ALA A 158 -5.93 11.60 -0.09
CA ALA A 158 -6.11 10.18 -0.29
C ALA A 158 -5.82 9.75 -1.74
N ASP A 159 -6.33 10.49 -2.72
CA ASP A 159 -6.13 10.19 -4.14
C ASP A 159 -4.66 10.26 -4.55
N GLN A 160 -3.92 11.30 -4.14
CA GLN A 160 -2.50 11.44 -4.50
C GLN A 160 -1.61 10.42 -3.80
N LEU A 161 -1.83 10.16 -2.52
CA LEU A 161 -1.08 9.13 -1.80
C LEU A 161 -1.32 7.74 -2.40
N PHE A 162 -2.57 7.41 -2.70
CA PHE A 162 -2.90 6.12 -3.32
C PHE A 162 -2.29 5.96 -4.71
N ARG A 163 -2.43 6.97 -5.57
CA ARG A 163 -1.99 6.93 -6.97
C ARG A 163 -0.49 7.08 -7.13
N ASN A 164 0.08 8.08 -6.45
CA ASN A 164 1.45 8.52 -6.68
C ASN A 164 2.43 8.10 -5.58
N ALA A 165 1.93 7.56 -4.46
CA ALA A 165 2.72 7.39 -3.23
C ALA A 165 3.46 8.69 -2.84
N PHE A 166 2.85 9.85 -3.11
CA PHE A 166 3.43 11.18 -2.99
C PHE A 166 2.35 12.24 -2.86
N VAL A 167 2.68 13.37 -2.26
CA VAL A 167 1.82 14.55 -2.15
C VAL A 167 2.55 15.71 -2.82
N ASN A 168 1.94 16.35 -3.82
CA ASN A 168 2.56 17.50 -4.50
C ASN A 168 2.59 18.76 -3.62
N ASP A 169 3.40 19.75 -3.99
CA ASP A 169 3.61 20.95 -3.20
C ASP A 169 2.33 21.78 -3.03
N ALA A 170 1.52 21.89 -4.05
CA ALA A 170 0.26 22.64 -4.00
C ALA A 170 -0.70 22.04 -2.98
N LEU A 171 -0.84 20.71 -2.96
CA LEU A 171 -1.71 20.02 -2.01
C LEU A 171 -1.14 20.04 -0.59
N TYR A 172 0.17 19.85 -0.43
CA TYR A 172 0.81 19.94 0.88
C TYR A 172 0.63 21.33 1.50
N LYS A 173 0.81 22.38 0.71
CA LYS A 173 0.56 23.77 1.13
C LYS A 173 -0.90 24.00 1.53
N ALA A 174 -1.86 23.47 0.76
CA ALA A 174 -3.29 23.58 1.10
C ALA A 174 -3.62 22.82 2.40
N LEU A 175 -3.00 21.66 2.64
CA LEU A 175 -3.18 20.86 3.85
C LEU A 175 -2.62 21.60 5.08
N THR A 176 -1.40 22.16 4.99
CA THR A 176 -0.71 22.85 6.08
C THR A 176 -1.22 24.28 6.31
N ALA A 177 -2.08 24.80 5.45
CA ALA A 177 -2.79 26.06 5.72
C ALA A 177 -3.86 25.92 6.82
N GLU A 178 -4.41 24.71 7.00
CA GLU A 178 -5.48 24.41 7.97
C GLU A 178 -4.98 23.49 9.10
N TYR A 179 -4.00 22.64 8.85
CA TYR A 179 -3.47 21.68 9.78
C TYR A 179 -2.06 22.04 10.23
N ASP A 180 -1.82 21.93 11.54
CA ASP A 180 -0.46 21.92 12.08
C ASP A 180 0.31 20.66 11.68
N LEU A 181 1.55 20.55 12.13
CA LEU A 181 2.41 19.42 11.82
C LEU A 181 1.82 18.07 12.26
N HIS A 182 1.27 18.00 13.47
CA HIS A 182 0.75 16.74 14.00
C HIS A 182 -0.50 16.28 13.25
N HIS A 183 -1.45 17.19 12.99
CA HIS A 183 -2.61 16.89 12.16
C HIS A 183 -2.22 16.47 10.74
N THR A 184 -1.22 17.14 10.14
CA THR A 184 -0.72 16.82 8.81
C THR A 184 -0.11 15.41 8.78
N MET A 185 0.72 15.07 9.77
CA MET A 185 1.32 13.74 9.87
C MET A 185 0.27 12.66 10.10
N ASP A 186 -0.70 12.89 10.98
CA ASP A 186 -1.80 11.94 11.23
C ASP A 186 -2.70 11.75 10.00
N ALA A 187 -2.99 12.81 9.23
CA ALA A 187 -3.79 12.71 8.02
C ALA A 187 -3.09 11.82 6.97
N ILE A 188 -1.81 12.05 6.73
CA ILE A 188 -0.99 11.23 5.83
C ILE A 188 -0.93 9.79 6.32
N MET A 189 -0.67 9.58 7.61
CA MET A 189 -0.55 8.24 8.19
C MET A 189 -1.89 7.49 8.28
N THR A 190 -3.02 8.20 8.36
CA THR A 190 -4.35 7.59 8.28
C THR A 190 -4.56 6.94 6.90
N VAL A 191 -4.34 7.69 5.82
CA VAL A 191 -4.42 7.14 4.45
C VAL A 191 -3.47 5.96 4.28
N ASN A 192 -2.24 6.11 4.74
CA ASN A 192 -1.21 5.10 4.60
C ASN A 192 -1.55 3.80 5.35
N ASN A 193 -2.02 3.91 6.60
CA ASN A 193 -2.42 2.74 7.40
C ASN A 193 -3.61 2.01 6.79
N PHE A 194 -4.64 2.74 6.39
CA PHE A 194 -5.81 2.12 5.76
C PHE A 194 -5.52 1.58 4.35
N THR A 195 -4.51 2.11 3.68
CA THR A 195 -3.94 1.46 2.48
C THR A 195 -3.32 0.12 2.83
N THR A 196 -2.52 0.02 3.89
CA THR A 196 -1.91 -1.25 4.34
C THR A 196 -2.97 -2.30 4.67
N LEU A 197 -3.96 -1.92 5.48
CA LEU A 197 -5.06 -2.83 5.85
C LEU A 197 -5.84 -3.29 4.63
N GLY A 198 -6.19 -2.36 3.73
CA GLY A 198 -6.97 -2.70 2.54
C GLY A 198 -6.23 -3.58 1.55
N LEU A 199 -4.92 -3.40 1.36
CA LEU A 199 -4.09 -4.31 0.55
C LEU A 199 -4.09 -5.73 1.13
N LEU A 200 -3.89 -5.85 2.43
CA LEU A 200 -3.92 -7.14 3.12
C LEU A 200 -5.32 -7.76 3.03
N TYR A 201 -6.37 -7.01 3.30
CA TYR A 201 -7.75 -7.50 3.27
C TYR A 201 -8.17 -7.95 1.86
N ASN A 202 -7.80 -7.19 0.82
CA ASN A 202 -8.06 -7.58 -0.57
C ASN A 202 -7.30 -8.87 -0.94
N ALA A 203 -6.03 -8.98 -0.56
CA ALA A 203 -5.22 -10.15 -0.88
C ALA A 203 -5.72 -11.41 -0.17
N LEU A 204 -6.21 -11.30 1.08
CA LEU A 204 -6.79 -12.40 1.86
C LEU A 204 -8.25 -12.67 1.52
N GLY A 205 -8.92 -11.76 0.81
CA GLY A 205 -10.34 -11.87 0.48
C GLY A 205 -11.25 -11.69 1.69
N ILE A 206 -10.87 -10.83 2.64
CA ILE A 206 -11.69 -10.57 3.83
C ILE A 206 -13.04 -9.99 3.42
N GLN A 207 -14.11 -10.66 3.85
CA GLN A 207 -15.48 -10.29 3.53
C GLN A 207 -16.05 -9.32 4.59
N PRO A 208 -16.95 -8.41 4.20
CA PRO A 208 -17.67 -7.58 5.16
C PRO A 208 -18.41 -8.41 6.21
N ASP A 209 -18.52 -7.86 7.41
CA ASP A 209 -19.30 -8.49 8.47
C ASP A 209 -20.79 -8.50 8.13
N GLY A 210 -21.47 -9.60 8.43
CA GLY A 210 -22.89 -9.79 8.09
C GLY A 210 -23.85 -8.81 8.79
N TRP A 211 -23.39 -8.12 9.82
CA TRP A 211 -24.18 -7.07 10.51
C TRP A 211 -23.99 -5.66 9.95
N ASN A 212 -23.03 -5.47 9.00
CA ASN A 212 -22.78 -4.21 8.31
C ASN A 212 -23.29 -4.31 6.87
N PRO A 213 -24.49 -3.77 6.56
CA PRO A 213 -25.11 -3.90 5.24
C PRO A 213 -24.51 -2.95 4.19
N ASP A 214 -23.82 -1.91 4.62
CA ASP A 214 -23.30 -0.89 3.72
C ASP A 214 -22.23 -1.44 2.78
N ARG A 215 -22.28 -1.02 1.52
CA ARG A 215 -21.32 -1.42 0.49
C ARG A 215 -20.84 -0.20 -0.28
N ILE A 216 -19.69 -0.32 -0.91
CA ILE A 216 -19.16 0.70 -1.81
C ILE A 216 -20.18 0.98 -2.91
N PRO A 217 -20.53 2.26 -3.19
CA PRO A 217 -21.39 2.63 -4.29
C PRO A 217 -20.88 2.09 -5.63
N GLN A 218 -21.73 1.32 -6.34
CA GLN A 218 -21.37 0.74 -7.63
C GLN A 218 -21.82 1.62 -8.81
N ASP A 219 -22.70 2.57 -8.57
CA ASP A 219 -23.21 3.57 -9.50
C ASP A 219 -22.20 4.70 -9.76
N VAL A 220 -21.18 4.85 -8.92
CA VAL A 220 -20.09 5.81 -9.10
C VAL A 220 -19.00 5.20 -9.98
N PRO A 221 -18.68 5.79 -11.15
CA PRO A 221 -17.58 5.33 -11.99
C PRO A 221 -16.23 5.37 -11.25
N TYR A 222 -15.47 4.28 -11.34
CA TYR A 222 -14.13 4.25 -10.74
C TYR A 222 -13.15 5.06 -11.59
N ARG A 223 -12.90 6.28 -11.16
CA ARG A 223 -11.96 7.18 -11.82
C ARG A 223 -11.15 7.95 -10.79
N VAL A 224 -9.84 7.79 -10.81
CA VAL A 224 -8.91 8.49 -9.93
C VAL A 224 -8.05 9.43 -10.78
N VAL A 225 -8.28 10.73 -10.64
CA VAL A 225 -7.56 11.76 -11.41
C VAL A 225 -6.67 12.55 -10.45
N VAL A 226 -5.38 12.46 -10.67
CA VAL A 226 -4.38 13.22 -9.90
C VAL A 226 -3.40 13.89 -10.87
N PRO A 227 -2.75 14.98 -10.47
CA PRO A 227 -1.64 15.57 -11.22
C PRO A 227 -0.52 14.55 -11.43
N ASN A 228 0.27 14.73 -12.49
CA ASN A 228 1.50 13.97 -12.65
C ASN A 228 2.36 14.12 -11.39
N ARG A 229 3.02 13.02 -11.01
CA ARG A 229 3.89 13.04 -9.85
C ARG A 229 5.08 13.97 -10.10
N GLU A 230 5.28 14.90 -9.17
CA GLU A 230 6.46 15.75 -9.12
C GLU A 230 7.73 14.91 -8.84
N PRO A 231 8.94 15.44 -9.18
CA PRO A 231 10.20 14.84 -8.76
C PRO A 231 10.28 14.66 -7.23
N ALA A 232 11.18 13.80 -6.79
CA ALA A 232 11.48 13.67 -5.36
C ALA A 232 11.90 15.03 -4.77
N LEU A 233 11.49 15.26 -3.53
CA LEU A 233 11.77 16.53 -2.84
C LEU A 233 13.27 16.66 -2.58
N ALA A 234 13.84 17.80 -2.96
CA ALA A 234 15.24 18.12 -2.68
C ALA A 234 15.50 18.59 -1.24
N VAL A 235 14.43 18.93 -0.52
CA VAL A 235 14.48 19.41 0.88
C VAL A 235 13.36 18.71 1.67
N ALA A 236 13.63 18.43 2.93
CA ALA A 236 12.62 17.88 3.82
C ALA A 236 11.45 18.87 4.02
N ARG A 237 10.22 18.37 4.03
CA ARG A 237 9.04 19.11 4.50
C ARG A 237 8.86 18.98 6.01
N VAL A 238 9.32 17.86 6.56
CA VAL A 238 9.35 17.60 8.00
C VAL A 238 10.80 17.36 8.39
N ASP A 239 11.44 18.38 8.93
CA ASP A 239 12.82 18.29 9.37
C ASP A 239 12.95 17.27 10.50
N PRO A 240 13.91 16.32 10.42
CA PRO A 240 14.16 15.39 11.51
C PRO A 240 14.61 16.13 12.78
N VAL A 241 14.20 15.67 13.96
CA VAL A 241 14.74 16.19 15.21
C VAL A 241 16.27 15.99 15.26
N PRO A 242 17.04 16.91 15.87
CA PRO A 242 18.45 16.73 16.07
C PRO A 242 18.75 15.45 16.84
N GLY A 243 19.84 14.75 16.50
CA GLY A 243 20.25 13.53 17.22
C GLY A 243 20.91 12.51 16.31
N THR A 244 21.13 11.33 16.86
CA THR A 244 21.70 10.16 16.17
C THR A 244 20.59 9.23 15.67
N GLY A 245 20.94 8.32 14.77
CA GLY A 245 20.01 7.38 14.16
C GLY A 245 19.45 7.90 12.81
N LEU A 246 18.67 7.04 12.16
CA LEU A 246 18.18 7.29 10.81
C LEU A 246 17.20 8.46 10.76
N ALA A 247 17.28 9.24 9.67
CA ALA A 247 16.42 10.40 9.45
C ALA A 247 14.93 10.03 9.55
N VAL A 248 14.50 8.86 9.05
CA VAL A 248 13.11 8.39 9.17
C VAL A 248 12.63 8.36 10.62
N GLY A 249 13.40 7.80 11.54
CA GLY A 249 13.06 7.75 12.97
C GLY A 249 12.91 9.15 13.55
N ARG A 250 13.92 9.99 13.32
CA ARG A 250 13.98 11.37 13.79
C ARG A 250 12.89 12.27 13.17
N THR A 251 12.46 11.98 11.95
CA THR A 251 11.31 12.67 11.33
C THR A 251 10.01 12.32 12.05
N PHE A 252 9.77 11.03 12.35
CA PHE A 252 8.58 10.63 13.10
C PHE A 252 8.58 11.14 14.54
N ASP A 253 9.76 11.33 15.17
CA ASP A 253 9.88 11.89 16.52
C ASP A 253 9.38 13.35 16.61
N ARG A 254 9.12 14.03 15.48
CA ARG A 254 8.39 15.31 15.46
C ARG A 254 6.95 15.19 15.92
N HIS A 255 6.39 13.97 15.94
CA HIS A 255 5.08 13.66 16.49
C HIS A 255 5.21 12.49 17.49
N PRO A 256 5.51 12.75 18.78
CA PRO A 256 5.87 11.72 19.75
C PRO A 256 4.86 10.60 19.91
N ALA A 257 3.54 10.92 19.90
CA ALA A 257 2.48 9.92 20.05
C ALA A 257 2.43 8.96 18.85
N LEU A 258 2.48 9.51 17.63
CA LEU A 258 2.54 8.73 16.39
C LEU A 258 3.82 7.88 16.33
N ALA A 259 4.97 8.45 16.72
CA ALA A 259 6.25 7.75 16.76
C ALA A 259 6.21 6.56 17.73
N ALA A 260 5.62 6.74 18.92
CA ALA A 260 5.46 5.68 19.91
C ALA A 260 4.57 4.54 19.37
N ALA A 261 3.41 4.88 18.80
CA ALA A 261 2.50 3.90 18.18
C ALA A 261 3.20 3.12 17.06
N ARG A 262 3.94 3.81 16.20
CA ARG A 262 4.69 3.21 15.10
C ARG A 262 5.81 2.26 15.56
N ARG A 263 6.56 2.64 16.61
CA ARG A 263 7.58 1.76 17.20
C ARG A 263 6.98 0.50 17.83
N GLY A 264 5.79 0.62 18.41
CA GLY A 264 5.01 -0.51 18.93
C GLY A 264 4.50 -1.46 17.86
N SER A 265 4.38 -1.00 16.60
CA SER A 265 3.74 -1.71 15.48
C SER A 265 4.74 -2.11 14.40
N ASN A 266 5.87 -2.71 14.75
CA ASN A 266 6.93 -3.08 13.81
C ASN A 266 7.03 -4.62 13.62
N TYR A 267 5.90 -5.25 13.24
CA TYR A 267 5.81 -6.69 13.03
C TYR A 267 6.82 -7.21 12.00
N VAL A 268 6.87 -6.58 10.83
CA VAL A 268 7.68 -7.05 9.68
C VAL A 268 9.17 -7.21 10.04
N ASN A 269 9.71 -6.30 10.84
CA ASN A 269 11.13 -6.32 11.18
C ASN A 269 11.47 -7.06 12.49
N ARG A 270 10.47 -7.31 13.36
CA ARG A 270 10.73 -7.85 14.70
C ARG A 270 10.13 -9.23 14.95
N GLN A 271 9.02 -9.57 14.32
CA GLN A 271 8.22 -10.73 14.65
C GLN A 271 7.98 -11.67 13.46
N SER A 272 7.95 -11.14 12.23
CA SER A 272 7.79 -11.94 11.02
C SER A 272 8.89 -12.99 10.89
N LYS A 273 8.50 -14.22 10.56
CA LYS A 273 9.40 -15.35 10.35
C LYS A 273 9.75 -15.57 8.88
N LEU A 274 9.26 -14.70 7.99
CA LEU A 274 9.60 -14.78 6.58
C LEU A 274 11.12 -14.71 6.38
N ASP A 275 11.63 -15.54 5.48
CA ASP A 275 13.03 -15.51 5.08
C ASP A 275 13.49 -14.08 4.77
N ALA A 276 14.65 -13.69 5.25
CA ALA A 276 15.14 -12.31 5.13
C ALA A 276 15.26 -11.88 3.65
N ARG A 277 15.72 -12.77 2.76
CA ARG A 277 15.85 -12.50 1.33
C ARG A 277 14.48 -12.26 0.68
N PHE A 278 13.48 -13.06 1.02
CA PHE A 278 12.12 -12.89 0.50
C PHE A 278 11.47 -11.62 1.02
N ARG A 279 11.70 -11.29 2.30
CA ARG A 279 11.26 -10.02 2.87
C ARG A 279 11.87 -8.83 2.12
N GLU A 280 13.18 -8.83 1.90
CA GLU A 280 13.86 -7.73 1.20
C GLU A 280 13.45 -7.63 -0.27
N LEU A 281 13.14 -8.73 -0.96
CA LEU A 281 12.55 -8.69 -2.32
C LEU A 281 11.24 -7.90 -2.33
N MET A 282 10.34 -8.18 -1.37
CA MET A 282 9.05 -7.49 -1.25
C MET A 282 9.25 -6.01 -0.92
N ILE A 283 10.12 -5.69 0.01
CA ILE A 283 10.41 -4.32 0.45
C ILE A 283 11.02 -3.49 -0.67
N LEU A 284 12.10 -3.96 -1.26
CA LEU A 284 12.82 -3.23 -2.32
C LEU A 284 11.95 -3.03 -3.56
N ARG A 285 11.19 -4.07 -3.98
CA ARG A 285 10.29 -3.92 -5.12
C ARG A 285 9.18 -2.91 -4.84
N THR A 286 8.64 -2.90 -3.63
CA THR A 286 7.64 -1.91 -3.21
C THR A 286 8.24 -0.50 -3.15
N GLY A 287 9.42 -0.33 -2.57
CA GLY A 287 10.13 0.95 -2.55
C GLY A 287 10.39 1.51 -3.95
N TRP A 288 10.81 0.63 -4.89
CA TRP A 288 10.96 0.97 -6.30
C TRP A 288 9.63 1.42 -6.94
N ASN A 289 8.56 0.66 -6.76
CA ASN A 289 7.25 0.98 -7.31
C ASN A 289 6.69 2.30 -6.74
N CYS A 290 6.91 2.56 -5.45
CA CYS A 290 6.58 3.82 -4.79
C CYS A 290 7.52 4.97 -5.14
N ARG A 291 8.59 4.74 -5.89
CA ARG A 291 9.66 5.71 -6.16
C ARG A 291 10.19 6.33 -4.85
N SER A 292 10.40 5.52 -3.81
CA SER A 292 10.92 5.93 -2.51
C SER A 292 12.41 5.63 -2.45
N GLU A 293 13.22 6.62 -2.84
CA GLU A 293 14.69 6.45 -2.93
C GLU A 293 15.30 6.23 -1.55
N TYR A 294 14.76 6.88 -0.50
CA TYR A 294 15.21 6.66 0.87
C TYR A 294 14.98 5.21 1.31
N GLU A 295 13.78 4.68 1.08
CA GLU A 295 13.45 3.30 1.43
C GLU A 295 14.36 2.31 0.72
N TRP A 296 14.56 2.53 -0.58
CA TRP A 296 15.49 1.75 -1.38
C TRP A 296 16.89 1.76 -0.79
N ALA A 297 17.44 2.94 -0.53
CA ALA A 297 18.80 3.11 -0.04
C ALA A 297 19.04 2.39 1.29
N GLN A 298 18.10 2.51 2.23
CA GLN A 298 18.22 1.87 3.53
C GLN A 298 18.17 0.34 3.43
N HIS A 299 17.34 -0.21 2.55
CA HIS A 299 17.19 -1.66 2.39
C HIS A 299 18.26 -2.29 1.50
N VAL A 300 18.80 -1.56 0.54
CA VAL A 300 20.00 -1.98 -0.20
C VAL A 300 21.22 -2.02 0.74
N GLY A 301 21.37 -0.99 1.57
CA GLY A 301 22.51 -0.77 2.47
C GLY A 301 22.26 -1.21 3.91
N THR A 302 22.16 -0.24 4.79
CA THR A 302 22.35 -0.38 6.26
C THR A 302 21.27 -1.22 6.96
N VAL A 303 20.01 -1.11 6.57
CA VAL A 303 18.87 -1.76 7.25
C VAL A 303 18.61 -3.15 6.70
N GLY A 304 18.34 -3.25 5.40
CA GLY A 304 17.98 -4.50 4.73
C GLY A 304 19.20 -5.35 4.37
N ARG A 305 20.34 -4.71 4.15
CA ARG A 305 21.62 -5.36 3.81
C ARG A 305 21.56 -6.23 2.57
N ALA A 306 20.71 -5.85 1.57
CA ALA A 306 20.50 -6.66 0.38
C ALA A 306 21.80 -6.89 -0.42
N ARG A 307 22.69 -5.91 -0.49
CA ARG A 307 24.00 -6.06 -1.12
C ARG A 307 24.87 -7.11 -0.39
N GLU A 308 24.89 -7.10 0.94
CA GLU A 308 25.64 -8.08 1.73
C GLU A 308 25.06 -9.50 1.57
N MET A 309 23.74 -9.62 1.38
CA MET A 309 23.08 -10.90 1.05
C MET A 309 23.31 -11.36 -0.40
N GLY A 310 24.08 -10.61 -1.19
CA GLY A 310 24.32 -10.95 -2.61
C GLY A 310 23.09 -10.84 -3.50
N MET A 311 22.12 -9.96 -3.15
CA MET A 311 20.91 -9.80 -3.94
C MET A 311 21.20 -8.97 -5.20
N PRO A 312 20.69 -9.36 -6.39
CA PRO A 312 20.85 -8.61 -7.62
C PRO A 312 19.88 -7.41 -7.65
N VAL A 313 20.20 -6.34 -6.89
CA VAL A 313 19.27 -5.22 -6.65
C VAL A 313 18.83 -4.53 -7.94
N GLU A 314 19.69 -4.45 -8.96
CA GLU A 314 19.33 -3.91 -10.28
C GLU A 314 18.23 -4.74 -10.97
N ASN A 315 18.23 -6.06 -10.75
CA ASN A 315 17.20 -6.94 -11.28
C ASN A 315 15.90 -6.83 -10.49
N ILE A 316 15.95 -6.52 -9.16
CA ILE A 316 14.76 -6.19 -8.38
C ILE A 316 14.07 -4.96 -8.99
N ALA A 317 14.84 -3.93 -9.32
CA ALA A 317 14.30 -2.74 -9.97
C ALA A 317 13.70 -3.02 -11.35
N ARG A 318 14.33 -3.92 -12.16
CA ARG A 318 13.76 -4.36 -13.44
C ARG A 318 12.47 -5.17 -13.30
N GLY A 319 12.29 -5.88 -12.19
CA GLY A 319 11.08 -6.62 -11.86
C GLY A 319 11.13 -8.11 -12.13
N PRO A 320 9.96 -8.77 -12.11
CA PRO A 320 9.85 -10.22 -12.15
C PRO A 320 10.37 -10.86 -13.46
N ASP A 321 10.42 -10.11 -14.56
CA ASP A 321 10.89 -10.60 -15.86
C ASP A 321 12.41 -10.49 -16.02
N ALA A 322 13.12 -9.90 -15.06
CA ALA A 322 14.58 -9.86 -15.09
C ALA A 322 15.17 -11.29 -14.97
N PRO A 323 16.34 -11.54 -15.59
CA PRO A 323 16.96 -12.85 -15.53
C PRO A 323 17.46 -13.21 -14.12
N GLY A 324 17.59 -14.51 -13.84
CA GLY A 324 18.22 -15.01 -12.62
C GLY A 324 17.27 -15.27 -11.43
N TRP A 325 15.99 -14.96 -11.55
CA TRP A 325 14.99 -15.30 -10.52
C TRP A 325 14.60 -16.78 -10.56
N ASN A 326 14.61 -17.43 -9.42
CA ASN A 326 13.89 -18.68 -9.28
C ASN A 326 12.37 -18.47 -9.27
N ALA A 327 11.59 -19.55 -9.29
CA ALA A 327 10.13 -19.44 -9.39
C ALA A 327 9.47 -18.75 -8.19
N THR A 328 10.03 -18.91 -6.99
CA THR A 328 9.53 -18.25 -5.78
C THR A 328 9.81 -16.75 -5.79
N GLU A 329 11.05 -16.36 -6.09
CA GLU A 329 11.46 -14.97 -6.19
C GLU A 329 10.66 -14.20 -7.25
N ARG A 330 10.47 -14.81 -8.42
CA ARG A 330 9.63 -14.25 -9.49
C ARG A 330 8.19 -14.03 -9.01
N ALA A 331 7.60 -15.01 -8.33
CA ALA A 331 6.23 -14.90 -7.84
C ALA A 331 6.09 -13.82 -6.74
N LEU A 332 7.09 -13.65 -5.87
CA LEU A 332 7.13 -12.58 -4.87
C LEU A 332 7.19 -11.20 -5.52
N LEU A 333 8.08 -11.00 -6.51
CA LEU A 333 8.18 -9.74 -7.25
C LEU A 333 6.88 -9.43 -8.00
N THR A 334 6.25 -10.45 -8.61
CA THR A 334 4.95 -10.31 -9.25
C THR A 334 3.88 -9.89 -8.24
N ALA A 335 3.85 -10.50 -7.05
CA ALA A 335 2.90 -10.12 -6.00
C ALA A 335 3.11 -8.68 -5.52
N ALA A 336 4.35 -8.21 -5.41
CA ALA A 336 4.64 -6.82 -5.05
C ALA A 336 4.14 -5.83 -6.14
N ASP A 337 4.27 -6.18 -7.41
CA ASP A 337 3.74 -5.38 -8.53
C ASP A 337 2.21 -5.38 -8.56
N GLU A 338 1.57 -6.53 -8.36
CA GLU A 338 0.11 -6.67 -8.29
C GLU A 338 -0.48 -5.90 -7.09
N LEU A 339 0.15 -5.99 -5.90
CA LEU A 339 -0.26 -5.21 -4.73
C LEU A 339 -0.16 -3.70 -4.99
N PHE A 340 0.86 -3.26 -5.69
CA PHE A 340 1.02 -1.85 -6.03
C PHE A 340 0.00 -1.39 -7.07
N GLY A 341 -0.14 -2.10 -8.19
CA GLY A 341 -0.98 -1.71 -9.33
C GLY A 341 -2.46 -2.04 -9.13
N ASP A 342 -2.75 -3.26 -8.68
CA ASP A 342 -4.10 -3.83 -8.62
C ASP A 342 -4.70 -3.85 -7.21
N SER A 343 -3.94 -3.44 -6.20
CA SER A 343 -4.33 -3.43 -4.78
C SER A 343 -4.77 -4.82 -4.26
N SER A 344 -4.33 -5.88 -4.90
CA SER A 344 -4.61 -7.28 -4.54
C SER A 344 -3.55 -8.18 -5.19
N VAL A 345 -3.59 -9.47 -4.87
CA VAL A 345 -2.76 -10.49 -5.50
C VAL A 345 -3.65 -11.39 -6.36
N SER A 346 -3.28 -11.66 -7.61
CA SER A 346 -4.04 -12.52 -8.50
C SER A 346 -4.15 -13.96 -7.96
N THR A 347 -5.17 -14.70 -8.38
CA THR A 347 -5.37 -16.08 -7.94
C THR A 347 -4.20 -16.98 -8.35
N SER A 348 -3.62 -16.77 -9.52
CA SER A 348 -2.46 -17.53 -10.00
C SER A 348 -1.21 -17.25 -9.17
N THR A 349 -0.93 -15.99 -8.86
CA THR A 349 0.22 -15.61 -8.04
C THR A 349 0.05 -16.11 -6.60
N TRP A 350 -1.14 -15.97 -6.01
CA TRP A 350 -1.46 -16.53 -4.70
C TRP A 350 -1.22 -18.04 -4.65
N ALA A 351 -1.82 -18.81 -5.56
CA ALA A 351 -1.67 -20.26 -5.59
C ALA A 351 -0.20 -20.69 -5.77
N SER A 352 0.54 -19.96 -6.63
CA SER A 352 1.97 -20.20 -6.85
C SER A 352 2.80 -19.97 -5.58
N LEU A 353 2.50 -18.92 -4.82
CA LEU A 353 3.20 -18.61 -3.56
C LEU A 353 2.84 -19.61 -2.47
N VAL A 354 1.56 -19.92 -2.28
CA VAL A 354 1.11 -20.87 -1.24
C VAL A 354 1.74 -22.25 -1.45
N ALA A 355 1.80 -22.71 -2.69
CA ALA A 355 2.41 -24.01 -3.01
C ALA A 355 3.92 -24.09 -2.67
N ARG A 356 4.60 -22.95 -2.54
CA ARG A 356 6.04 -22.85 -2.30
C ARG A 356 6.41 -22.45 -0.87
N LEU A 357 5.59 -21.61 -0.26
CA LEU A 357 5.91 -20.98 1.03
C LEU A 357 4.93 -21.39 2.14
N GLY A 358 3.72 -21.87 1.77
CA GLY A 358 2.63 -22.01 2.72
C GLY A 358 1.91 -20.68 3.01
N GLU A 359 0.69 -20.75 3.54
CA GLU A 359 -0.19 -19.59 3.72
C GLU A 359 0.40 -18.52 4.65
N VAL A 360 1.01 -18.92 5.77
CA VAL A 360 1.57 -18.00 6.76
C VAL A 360 2.66 -17.12 6.15
N ASP A 361 3.59 -17.70 5.41
CA ASP A 361 4.68 -16.95 4.79
C ASP A 361 4.20 -16.11 3.61
N VAL A 362 3.14 -16.51 2.91
CA VAL A 362 2.47 -15.67 1.91
C VAL A 362 1.85 -14.44 2.57
N VAL A 363 1.17 -14.59 3.71
CA VAL A 363 0.65 -13.45 4.49
C VAL A 363 1.80 -12.54 4.94
N ASN A 364 2.91 -13.12 5.42
CA ASN A 364 4.11 -12.38 5.82
C ASN A 364 4.73 -11.59 4.64
N ALA A 365 4.75 -12.17 3.45
CA ALA A 365 5.22 -11.48 2.25
C ALA A 365 4.31 -10.30 1.87
N ILE A 366 2.99 -10.52 1.87
CA ILE A 366 1.99 -9.49 1.56
C ILE A 366 2.07 -8.31 2.55
N ILE A 367 2.11 -8.62 3.86
CA ILE A 367 2.20 -7.53 4.85
C ILE A 367 3.55 -6.81 4.77
N SER A 368 4.63 -7.47 4.35
CA SER A 368 5.90 -6.79 4.11
C SER A 368 5.76 -5.73 3.02
N ALA A 369 5.19 -6.06 1.87
CA ALA A 369 4.93 -5.09 0.81
C ALA A 369 3.94 -4.00 1.24
N ALA A 370 2.82 -4.36 1.85
CA ALA A 370 1.78 -3.41 2.27
C ALA A 370 2.30 -2.40 3.30
N ASN A 371 3.03 -2.87 4.33
CA ASN A 371 3.63 -2.02 5.34
C ASN A 371 4.71 -1.09 4.75
N TYR A 372 5.51 -1.59 3.82
CA TYR A 372 6.56 -0.78 3.21
C TYR A 372 6.04 0.17 2.12
N ARG A 373 4.84 -0.08 1.56
CA ARG A 373 4.10 0.95 0.82
C ARG A 373 3.69 2.10 1.75
N GLN A 374 3.18 1.81 2.96
CA GLN A 374 2.87 2.82 3.98
C GLN A 374 4.10 3.67 4.33
N VAL A 375 5.23 3.02 4.58
CA VAL A 375 6.49 3.72 4.92
C VAL A 375 6.94 4.58 3.74
N SER A 376 6.98 4.04 2.53
CA SER A 376 7.37 4.77 1.30
C SER A 376 6.50 6.00 1.05
N MET A 377 5.18 5.89 1.24
CA MET A 377 4.24 7.01 1.10
C MET A 377 4.55 8.11 2.12
N ALA A 378 4.87 7.75 3.36
CA ALA A 378 5.24 8.71 4.40
C ALA A 378 6.59 9.39 4.10
N LEU A 379 7.61 8.62 3.75
CA LEU A 379 8.94 9.11 3.39
C LEU A 379 8.87 10.13 2.25
N ASN A 380 8.12 9.79 1.20
CA ASN A 380 7.90 10.66 0.05
C ASN A 380 7.13 11.93 0.43
N ALA A 381 6.08 11.82 1.23
CA ALA A 381 5.23 12.95 1.60
C ALA A 381 5.95 13.93 2.56
N PHE A 382 6.75 13.40 3.48
CA PHE A 382 7.54 14.21 4.43
C PHE A 382 8.86 14.71 3.83
N GLY A 383 9.27 14.15 2.68
CA GLY A 383 10.51 14.51 2.02
C GLY A 383 11.76 14.09 2.80
N VAL A 384 11.75 12.88 3.37
CA VAL A 384 12.90 12.38 4.13
C VAL A 384 14.10 12.24 3.20
N GLN A 385 15.20 12.90 3.57
CA GLN A 385 16.41 12.98 2.76
C GLN A 385 17.36 11.81 3.02
N LEU A 386 18.09 11.38 1.99
CA LEU A 386 19.10 10.33 2.08
C LEU A 386 20.18 10.64 3.13
N GLU A 387 20.67 9.59 3.77
CA GLU A 387 21.85 9.71 4.63
C GLU A 387 23.12 9.88 3.76
N PRO A 388 24.18 10.48 4.31
CA PRO A 388 25.45 10.56 3.58
C PRO A 388 25.99 9.18 3.21
N GLY A 389 26.24 8.96 1.92
CA GLY A 389 26.76 7.68 1.42
C GLY A 389 25.70 6.66 1.02
N ASP A 390 24.41 6.98 1.14
CA ASP A 390 23.31 6.12 0.73
C ASP A 390 23.35 5.82 -0.78
N GLU A 391 23.08 4.57 -1.14
CA GLU A 391 23.00 4.11 -2.52
C GLU A 391 21.67 4.53 -3.15
N ARG A 392 21.74 5.32 -4.22
CA ARG A 392 20.58 5.78 -4.98
C ARG A 392 19.95 4.67 -5.83
N PHE A 393 18.79 4.97 -6.42
CA PHE A 393 18.19 4.10 -7.41
C PHE A 393 19.17 3.79 -8.55
N PRO A 394 19.21 2.52 -9.04
CA PRO A 394 20.02 2.16 -10.18
C PRO A 394 19.54 2.90 -11.45
N ALA A 395 20.48 3.33 -12.27
CA ALA A 395 20.21 3.94 -13.58
C ALA A 395 19.75 2.87 -14.59
N ILE A 396 18.58 2.27 -14.36
CA ILE A 396 17.89 1.44 -15.34
C ILE A 396 16.84 2.30 -16.02
N GLY A 397 16.85 2.31 -17.36
CA GLY A 397 16.07 3.20 -18.21
C GLY A 397 14.72 3.58 -17.61
N SER A 398 14.47 4.89 -17.54
CA SER A 398 13.31 5.50 -16.90
C SER A 398 12.00 4.86 -17.35
N ARG A 399 11.20 4.35 -16.40
CA ARG A 399 9.76 4.29 -16.60
C ARG A 399 9.28 5.75 -16.69
N GLN A 400 8.93 6.18 -17.90
CA GLN A 400 8.20 7.42 -18.12
C GLN A 400 6.80 7.35 -17.53
#